data_febb47416fe472ce6b7edd28be459ba7
#
_entry.id   febb47416fe472ce6b7edd28be459ba7
#
_cell.length_a   1.000
_cell.length_b   1.000
_cell.length_c   1.000
_cell.angle_alpha   90.00
_cell.angle_beta   90.00
_cell.angle_gamma   90.00
#
_symmetry.space_group_name_H-M   'P 1'
#
loop_
_entity.id
_entity.type
_entity.pdbx_description
1 polymer ?
#
loop_
_entity_poly.entity_id
_entity_poly.type
_entity_poly.pdbx_seq_one_letter_code
_entity_poly.pdbx_strand_id
1 'polypeptide(L)'
;MPSSESRTTAAFFAAVFVSLLVLPGSLAALELNGEAVQGGLMFGQAEPGSAVRLDGRDVMVSDTGRFVIGFGRDESGTRVLSVKEPGGVQETIELTVAARDYRIERVDGLPPRTVTPDPESLERIRRDAALVRSARAMRDQRTDYAAGFAWPAQGRISGVYGSQRVLDG
;
A
#
# COMPACT_ATOMS: atom_id res chain seq x y z
N MET A 1 -63.99 46.63 -54.66
CA MET A 1 -63.03 47.15 -53.70
C MET A 1 -62.50 45.94 -52.90
N PRO A 2 -61.30 45.47 -53.20
CA PRO A 2 -60.78 44.33 -52.47
C PRO A 2 -59.85 44.81 -51.38
N SER A 3 -59.97 44.26 -50.17
CA SER A 3 -59.18 44.42 -49.02
C SER A 3 -57.89 43.56 -49.10
N SER A 4 -56.76 44.20 -48.81
CA SER A 4 -55.48 43.59 -48.83
C SER A 4 -55.24 42.78 -47.49
N GLU A 5 -55.01 41.48 -47.60
CA GLU A 5 -54.56 40.62 -46.48
C GLU A 5 -53.04 40.69 -46.38
N SER A 6 -52.59 41.20 -45.26
CA SER A 6 -51.18 41.20 -44.90
C SER A 6 -50.83 39.84 -44.26
N ARG A 7 -50.02 39.05 -44.97
CA ARG A 7 -49.49 37.77 -44.46
C ARG A 7 -48.21 38.05 -43.65
N THR A 8 -48.31 37.99 -42.33
CA THR A 8 -47.18 38.03 -41.42
C THR A 8 -46.54 36.66 -41.35
N THR A 9 -45.37 36.53 -41.90
CA THR A 9 -44.53 35.30 -41.82
C THR A 9 -43.78 35.28 -40.49
N ALA A 10 -44.22 34.44 -39.54
CA ALA A 10 -43.54 34.24 -38.31
C ALA A 10 -42.41 33.25 -38.55
N ALA A 11 -41.15 33.71 -38.43
CA ALA A 11 -39.96 32.88 -38.46
C ALA A 11 -39.74 32.23 -37.05
N PHE A 12 -39.94 30.94 -36.97
CA PHE A 12 -39.57 30.16 -35.75
C PHE A 12 -38.06 29.92 -35.73
N PHE A 13 -37.35 30.60 -34.85
CA PHE A 13 -35.99 30.29 -34.50
C PHE A 13 -36.00 29.12 -33.48
N ALA A 14 -35.67 27.93 -33.93
CA ALA A 14 -35.44 26.79 -33.06
C ALA A 14 -34.05 26.92 -32.42
N ALA A 15 -33.99 27.34 -31.16
CA ALA A 15 -32.76 27.32 -30.36
C ALA A 15 -32.45 25.87 -29.96
N VAL A 16 -31.43 25.28 -30.59
CA VAL A 16 -30.87 23.98 -30.18
C VAL A 16 -30.03 24.18 -28.91
N PHE A 17 -30.63 23.84 -27.77
CA PHE A 17 -29.90 23.77 -26.48
C PHE A 17 -29.08 22.48 -26.47
N VAL A 18 -27.79 22.56 -26.78
CA VAL A 18 -26.85 21.47 -26.56
C VAL A 18 -26.55 21.43 -25.05
N SER A 19 -27.28 20.59 -24.34
CA SER A 19 -26.99 20.30 -22.92
C SER A 19 -25.72 19.46 -22.86
N LEU A 20 -24.58 20.08 -22.49
CA LEU A 20 -23.32 19.41 -22.21
C LEU A 20 -23.51 18.63 -20.92
N LEU A 21 -23.77 17.33 -21.03
CA LEU A 21 -23.86 16.41 -19.91
C LEU A 21 -22.43 16.23 -19.33
N VAL A 22 -22.04 17.05 -18.36
CA VAL A 22 -20.84 16.85 -17.57
C VAL A 22 -21.11 15.64 -16.68
N LEU A 23 -20.66 14.47 -17.10
CA LEU A 23 -20.61 13.29 -16.23
C LEU A 23 -19.66 13.62 -15.07
N PRO A 24 -20.10 13.53 -13.82
CA PRO A 24 -19.17 13.60 -12.70
C PRO A 24 -18.20 12.43 -12.85
N GLY A 25 -16.95 12.71 -13.18
CA GLY A 25 -15.88 11.74 -13.07
C GLY A 25 -15.91 11.27 -11.63
N SER A 26 -16.09 9.97 -11.39
CA SER A 26 -15.85 9.38 -10.07
C SER A 26 -14.41 9.72 -9.69
N LEU A 27 -14.24 10.69 -8.80
CA LEU A 27 -13.01 10.83 -8.06
C LEU A 27 -12.87 9.49 -7.31
N ALA A 28 -11.96 8.65 -7.76
CA ALA A 28 -11.58 7.45 -7.03
C ALA A 28 -10.95 7.94 -5.72
N ALA A 29 -11.77 8.05 -4.68
CA ALA A 29 -11.30 8.43 -3.35
C ALA A 29 -10.23 7.43 -2.92
N LEU A 30 -9.20 7.92 -2.25
CA LEU A 30 -8.18 7.08 -1.62
C LEU A 30 -8.85 6.11 -0.65
N GLU A 31 -8.71 4.81 -0.92
CA GLU A 31 -9.18 3.76 -0.02
C GLU A 31 -7.99 3.14 0.71
N LEU A 32 -8.12 2.98 2.02
CA LEU A 32 -7.15 2.28 2.86
C LEU A 32 -7.83 1.15 3.63
N ASN A 33 -7.28 -0.05 3.52
CA ASN A 33 -7.77 -1.25 4.17
C ASN A 33 -6.65 -1.86 5.04
N GLY A 34 -7.00 -2.27 6.26
CA GLY A 34 -6.04 -2.77 7.25
C GLY A 34 -5.90 -1.81 8.43
N GLU A 35 -5.03 -2.17 9.36
CA GLU A 35 -4.79 -1.39 10.57
C GLU A 35 -3.33 -0.94 10.65
N ALA A 36 -3.11 0.30 11.07
CA ALA A 36 -1.79 0.80 11.39
C ALA A 36 -1.36 0.23 12.76
N VAL A 37 -0.76 -0.94 12.75
CA VAL A 37 -0.30 -1.67 13.93
C VAL A 37 1.11 -2.20 13.70
N GLN A 38 1.89 -2.35 14.76
CA GLN A 38 3.24 -2.94 14.69
C GLN A 38 3.22 -4.28 13.95
N GLY A 39 4.09 -4.42 12.93
CA GLY A 39 4.17 -5.59 12.08
C GLY A 39 2.96 -5.81 11.15
N GLY A 40 2.06 -4.84 11.07
CA GLY A 40 0.89 -4.87 10.19
C GLY A 40 1.18 -4.40 8.78
N LEU A 41 0.20 -4.64 7.91
CA LEU A 41 0.17 -4.15 6.53
C LEU A 41 -1.14 -3.41 6.29
N MET A 42 -1.07 -2.34 5.53
CA MET A 42 -2.26 -1.68 4.98
C MET A 42 -2.20 -1.71 3.45
N PHE A 43 -3.34 -1.96 2.84
CA PHE A 43 -3.51 -1.97 1.39
C PHE A 43 -4.25 -0.70 0.99
N GLY A 44 -3.73 -0.03 -0.03
CA GLY A 44 -4.32 1.20 -0.55
C GLY A 44 -4.72 1.07 -2.00
N GLN A 45 -5.75 1.83 -2.36
CA GLN A 45 -6.18 2.08 -3.72
C GLN A 45 -6.25 3.59 -3.92
N ALA A 46 -5.46 4.10 -4.85
CA ALA A 46 -5.48 5.50 -5.29
C ALA A 46 -5.84 5.58 -6.78
N GLU A 47 -6.00 6.78 -7.31
CA GLU A 47 -6.15 6.98 -8.75
C GLU A 47 -4.91 6.44 -9.49
N PRO A 48 -5.08 5.70 -10.60
CA PRO A 48 -3.95 5.25 -11.43
C PRO A 48 -3.02 6.40 -11.82
N GLY A 49 -1.71 6.21 -11.63
CA GLY A 49 -0.70 7.25 -11.87
C GLY A 49 -0.44 8.18 -10.68
N SER A 50 -1.10 7.97 -9.54
CA SER A 50 -0.81 8.72 -8.32
C SER A 50 0.60 8.44 -7.78
N ALA A 51 1.20 9.45 -7.17
CA ALA A 51 2.43 9.32 -6.41
C ALA A 51 2.11 9.19 -4.91
N VAL A 52 2.52 8.07 -4.32
CA VAL A 52 2.29 7.77 -2.90
C VAL A 52 3.60 7.82 -2.14
N ARG A 53 3.59 8.44 -0.96
CA ARG A 53 4.75 8.51 -0.06
C ARG A 53 4.36 8.22 1.38
N LEU A 54 5.19 7.45 2.07
CA LEU A 54 5.12 7.26 3.51
C LEU A 54 6.34 7.89 4.17
N ASP A 55 6.14 8.87 5.02
CA ASP A 55 7.22 9.68 5.64
C ASP A 55 8.22 10.23 4.59
N GLY A 56 7.73 10.71 3.45
CA GLY A 56 8.53 11.22 2.35
C GLY A 56 9.22 10.16 1.49
N ARG A 57 9.12 8.87 1.82
CA ARG A 57 9.68 7.77 1.00
C ARG A 57 8.66 7.31 -0.03
N ASP A 58 9.09 7.15 -1.27
CA ASP A 58 8.22 6.70 -2.34
C ASP A 58 7.74 5.27 -2.09
N VAL A 59 6.43 5.09 -2.18
CA VAL A 59 5.75 3.79 -2.16
C VAL A 59 5.45 3.38 -3.59
N MET A 60 5.71 2.11 -3.92
CA MET A 60 5.40 1.59 -5.25
C MET A 60 3.89 1.50 -5.44
N VAL A 61 3.40 2.09 -6.52
CA VAL A 61 2.00 2.05 -6.93
C VAL A 61 1.91 1.29 -8.26
N SER A 62 0.99 0.35 -8.36
CA SER A 62 0.73 -0.39 -9.59
C SER A 62 0.05 0.48 -10.65
N ASP A 63 0.02 0.00 -11.89
CA ASP A 63 -0.69 0.66 -13.00
C ASP A 63 -2.19 0.84 -12.74
N THR A 64 -2.75 0.03 -11.84
CA THR A 64 -4.15 0.14 -11.41
C THR A 64 -4.35 1.00 -10.16
N GLY A 65 -3.31 1.64 -9.63
CA GLY A 65 -3.37 2.49 -8.44
C GLY A 65 -3.26 1.74 -7.11
N ARG A 66 -3.01 0.43 -7.11
CA ARG A 66 -2.86 -0.36 -5.89
C ARG A 66 -1.48 -0.20 -5.28
N PHE A 67 -1.43 -0.10 -3.97
CA PHE A 67 -0.19 -0.07 -3.21
C PHE A 67 -0.33 -0.78 -1.85
N VAL A 68 0.79 -1.06 -1.23
CA VAL A 68 0.86 -1.63 0.11
C VAL A 68 1.89 -0.88 0.94
N ILE A 69 1.54 -0.59 2.18
CA ILE A 69 2.45 -0.03 3.19
C ILE A 69 2.54 -1.01 4.36
N GLY A 70 3.70 -1.06 4.99
CA GLY A 70 3.95 -1.97 6.10
C GLY A 70 4.65 -1.26 7.24
N PHE A 71 4.34 -1.70 8.45
CA PHE A 71 4.93 -1.17 9.67
C PHE A 71 5.91 -2.19 10.25
N GLY A 72 7.05 -1.69 10.70
CA GLY A 72 8.06 -2.51 11.36
C GLY A 72 7.54 -3.13 12.67
N ARG A 73 8.22 -4.19 13.13
CA ARG A 73 7.86 -4.89 14.37
C ARG A 73 7.80 -3.96 15.60
N ASP A 74 8.78 -3.07 15.71
CA ASP A 74 8.92 -2.16 16.85
C ASP A 74 8.63 -0.70 16.47
N GLU A 75 7.92 -0.50 15.35
CA GLU A 75 7.56 0.82 14.86
C GLU A 75 6.55 1.48 15.78
N SER A 76 6.69 2.78 16.01
CA SER A 76 5.80 3.52 16.90
C SER A 76 5.61 4.95 16.43
N GLY A 77 4.62 5.62 17.00
CA GLY A 77 4.30 7.01 16.68
C GLY A 77 3.44 7.17 15.44
N THR A 78 3.33 8.39 14.97
CA THR A 78 2.52 8.75 13.82
C THR A 78 3.36 8.73 12.55
N ARG A 79 2.81 8.16 11.47
CA ARG A 79 3.36 8.14 10.12
C ARG A 79 2.52 9.02 9.22
N VAL A 80 3.14 9.66 8.27
CA VAL A 80 2.47 10.55 7.34
C VAL A 80 2.41 9.90 5.97
N LEU A 81 1.20 9.52 5.55
CA LEU A 81 0.93 9.06 4.20
C LEU A 81 0.49 10.24 3.35
N SER A 82 1.21 10.52 2.27
CA SER A 82 0.82 11.54 1.30
C SER A 82 0.56 10.90 -0.05
N VAL A 83 -0.56 11.27 -0.66
CA VAL A 83 -0.97 10.82 -1.98
C VAL A 83 -1.17 12.05 -2.86
N LYS A 84 -0.49 12.07 -3.99
CA LYS A 84 -0.64 13.12 -5.01
C LYS A 84 -1.20 12.49 -6.28
N GLU A 85 -2.41 12.87 -6.64
CA GLU A 85 -3.10 12.41 -7.84
C GLU A 85 -2.52 13.06 -9.12
N PRO A 86 -2.70 12.43 -10.29
CA PRO A 86 -2.28 13.00 -11.58
C PRO A 86 -2.89 14.38 -11.85
N GLY A 87 -4.11 14.62 -11.37
CA GLY A 87 -4.81 15.92 -11.45
C GLY A 87 -4.24 17.01 -10.53
N GLY A 88 -3.22 16.67 -9.73
CA GLY A 88 -2.56 17.61 -8.82
C GLY A 88 -3.21 17.73 -7.44
N VAL A 89 -4.32 17.06 -7.20
CA VAL A 89 -4.92 16.95 -5.85
C VAL A 89 -3.95 16.20 -4.94
N GLN A 90 -3.75 16.72 -3.75
CA GLN A 90 -2.89 16.09 -2.75
C GLN A 90 -3.68 15.86 -1.47
N GLU A 91 -3.62 14.63 -0.99
CA GLU A 91 -4.18 14.21 0.30
C GLU A 91 -3.06 13.80 1.24
N THR A 92 -3.24 14.07 2.53
CA THR A 92 -2.29 13.69 3.59
C THR A 92 -3.05 13.09 4.75
N ILE A 93 -2.64 11.89 5.17
CA ILE A 93 -3.27 11.12 6.23
C ILE A 93 -2.22 10.81 7.30
N GLU A 94 -2.56 11.08 8.55
CA GLU A 94 -1.77 10.66 9.70
C GLU A 94 -2.21 9.28 10.17
N LEU A 95 -1.26 8.34 10.23
CA LEU A 95 -1.46 6.97 10.65
C LEU A 95 -0.75 6.75 11.98
N THR A 96 -1.49 6.66 13.07
CA THR A 96 -0.91 6.34 14.38
C THR A 96 -0.73 4.84 14.51
N VAL A 97 0.53 4.40 14.62
CA VAL A 97 0.89 2.98 14.71
C VAL A 97 0.61 2.47 16.12
N ALA A 98 -0.38 1.60 16.24
CA ALA A 98 -0.73 0.96 17.50
C ALA A 98 0.32 -0.10 17.89
N ALA A 99 0.58 -0.20 19.18
CA ALA A 99 1.45 -1.25 19.73
C ALA A 99 0.79 -2.63 19.59
N ARG A 100 1.61 -3.66 19.44
CA ARG A 100 1.19 -5.05 19.39
C ARG A 100 1.99 -5.87 20.40
N ASP A 101 1.30 -6.72 21.14
CA ASP A 101 1.95 -7.67 22.04
C ASP A 101 2.51 -8.85 21.25
N TYR A 102 3.82 -9.06 21.37
CA TYR A 102 4.53 -10.16 20.75
C TYR A 102 4.94 -11.20 21.79
N ARG A 103 4.83 -12.47 21.43
CA ARG A 103 5.33 -13.55 22.26
C ARG A 103 6.85 -13.52 22.28
N ILE A 104 7.43 -13.43 23.49
CA ILE A 104 8.86 -13.54 23.73
C ILE A 104 9.08 -14.84 24.49
N GLU A 105 9.89 -15.73 23.95
CA GLU A 105 10.31 -16.99 24.54
C GLU A 105 11.77 -16.88 24.99
N ARG A 106 12.05 -17.21 26.26
CA ARG A 106 13.42 -17.29 26.76
C ARG A 106 13.87 -18.75 26.76
N VAL A 107 15.05 -19.01 26.23
CA VAL A 107 15.64 -20.34 26.13
C VAL A 107 17.06 -20.25 26.69
N ASP A 108 17.27 -20.88 27.84
CA ASP A 108 18.53 -20.88 28.54
C ASP A 108 19.21 -22.26 28.42
N GLY A 109 20.55 -22.32 28.66
CA GLY A 109 21.31 -23.56 28.67
C GLY A 109 21.64 -24.12 27.28
N LEU A 110 21.70 -23.25 26.27
CA LEU A 110 22.10 -23.66 24.92
C LEU A 110 23.61 -23.89 24.80
N PRO A 111 24.06 -24.87 23.99
CA PRO A 111 25.45 -25.02 23.68
C PRO A 111 26.06 -23.74 23.10
N PRO A 112 27.25 -23.27 23.56
CA PRO A 112 27.84 -22.00 23.10
C PRO A 112 27.91 -21.85 21.58
N ARG A 113 28.17 -22.93 20.84
CA ARG A 113 28.20 -22.95 19.36
C ARG A 113 26.88 -22.58 18.72
N THR A 114 25.77 -22.72 19.44
CA THR A 114 24.42 -22.39 18.94
C THR A 114 24.16 -20.88 19.03
N VAL A 115 24.74 -20.23 20.03
CA VAL A 115 24.62 -18.80 20.29
C VAL A 115 25.71 -18.00 19.58
N THR A 116 26.94 -18.54 19.55
CA THR A 116 28.07 -17.90 18.88
C THR A 116 28.57 -18.80 17.74
N PRO A 117 28.19 -18.53 16.50
CA PRO A 117 28.63 -19.33 15.36
C PRO A 117 30.13 -19.23 15.13
N ASP A 118 30.73 -20.35 14.68
CA ASP A 118 32.13 -20.38 14.24
C ASP A 118 32.37 -19.52 12.98
N PRO A 119 33.64 -19.20 12.64
CA PRO A 119 33.97 -18.35 11.52
C PRO A 119 33.40 -18.84 10.16
N GLU A 120 33.41 -20.15 9.92
CA GLU A 120 32.89 -20.72 8.67
C GLU A 120 31.39 -20.57 8.56
N SER A 121 30.66 -20.81 9.65
CA SER A 121 29.23 -20.57 9.77
C SER A 121 28.87 -19.09 9.57
N LEU A 122 29.68 -18.17 10.14
CA LEU A 122 29.50 -16.73 9.94
C LEU A 122 29.69 -16.33 8.47
N GLU A 123 30.67 -16.89 7.78
CA GLU A 123 30.86 -16.64 6.32
C GLU A 123 29.66 -17.11 5.50
N ARG A 124 29.11 -18.29 5.80
CA ARG A 124 27.90 -18.77 5.15
C ARG A 124 26.72 -17.86 5.42
N ILE A 125 26.49 -17.47 6.67
CA ILE A 125 25.41 -16.55 7.07
C ILE A 125 25.51 -15.23 6.29
N ARG A 126 26.73 -14.67 6.15
CA ARG A 126 26.95 -13.43 5.39
C ARG A 126 26.61 -13.58 3.92
N ARG A 127 26.99 -14.70 3.27
CA ARG A 127 26.66 -14.98 1.88
C ARG A 127 25.16 -15.13 1.69
N ASP A 128 24.51 -15.92 2.54
CA ASP A 128 23.06 -16.13 2.49
C ASP A 128 22.30 -14.81 2.70
N ALA A 129 22.73 -13.99 3.66
CA ALA A 129 22.16 -12.66 3.88
C ALA A 129 22.35 -11.73 2.69
N ALA A 130 23.47 -11.83 1.97
CA ALA A 130 23.70 -11.05 0.75
C ALA A 130 22.74 -11.45 -0.39
N LEU A 131 22.54 -12.76 -0.58
CA LEU A 131 21.57 -13.29 -1.56
C LEU A 131 20.15 -12.82 -1.24
N VAL A 132 19.74 -12.91 0.02
CA VAL A 132 18.42 -12.44 0.46
C VAL A 132 18.26 -10.93 0.24
N ARG A 133 19.30 -10.12 0.56
CA ARG A 133 19.24 -8.67 0.28
C ARG A 133 19.12 -8.38 -1.20
N SER A 134 19.86 -9.09 -2.05
CA SER A 134 19.77 -8.93 -3.51
C SER A 134 18.39 -9.27 -4.03
N ALA A 135 17.80 -10.39 -3.60
CA ALA A 135 16.44 -10.77 -3.98
C ALA A 135 15.39 -9.75 -3.52
N ARG A 136 15.52 -9.23 -2.30
CA ARG A 136 14.61 -8.21 -1.76
C ARG A 136 14.78 -6.82 -2.38
N ALA A 137 15.88 -6.56 -3.07
CA ALA A 137 16.10 -5.30 -3.78
C ALA A 137 15.33 -5.24 -5.12
N MET A 138 14.87 -6.38 -5.61
CA MET A 138 14.02 -6.42 -6.81
C MET A 138 12.70 -5.69 -6.54
N ARG A 139 12.36 -4.80 -7.45
CA ARG A 139 11.09 -4.08 -7.42
C ARG A 139 10.26 -4.49 -8.64
N ASP A 140 9.01 -4.83 -8.40
CA ASP A 140 8.08 -5.28 -9.41
C ASP A 140 6.71 -4.64 -9.14
N GLN A 141 6.03 -4.17 -10.18
CA GLN A 141 4.69 -3.56 -10.08
C GLN A 141 3.56 -4.59 -9.96
N ARG A 142 3.88 -5.87 -9.97
CA ARG A 142 2.91 -6.95 -9.80
C ARG A 142 2.17 -6.83 -8.47
N THR A 143 0.90 -7.15 -8.51
CA THR A 143 0.00 -7.08 -7.35
C THR A 143 -0.38 -8.47 -6.81
N ASP A 144 0.48 -9.48 -7.02
CA ASP A 144 0.23 -10.86 -6.59
C ASP A 144 -0.04 -10.99 -5.10
N TYR A 145 0.55 -10.09 -4.30
CA TYR A 145 0.29 -10.01 -2.86
C TYR A 145 -1.19 -9.79 -2.52
N ALA A 146 -1.97 -9.20 -3.43
CA ALA A 146 -3.40 -8.93 -3.22
C ALA A 146 -4.26 -10.20 -3.34
N ALA A 147 -3.75 -11.25 -3.98
CA ALA A 147 -4.41 -12.55 -4.09
C ALA A 147 -4.21 -13.43 -2.84
N GLY A 148 -3.35 -12.99 -1.90
CA GLY A 148 -2.93 -13.77 -0.73
C GLY A 148 -1.84 -14.79 -1.06
N PHE A 149 -1.49 -15.60 -0.06
CA PHE A 149 -0.41 -16.57 -0.15
C PHE A 149 -0.88 -17.96 0.23
N ALA A 150 -0.50 -18.95 -0.57
CA ALA A 150 -0.67 -20.35 -0.19
C ALA A 150 0.34 -20.73 0.91
N TRP A 151 -0.04 -21.63 1.80
CA TRP A 151 0.88 -22.19 2.78
C TRP A 151 2.00 -22.95 2.06
N PRO A 152 3.28 -22.63 2.29
CA PRO A 152 4.40 -23.28 1.60
C PRO A 152 4.63 -24.72 2.05
N ALA A 153 4.16 -25.08 3.24
CA ALA A 153 4.28 -26.42 3.82
C ALA A 153 3.16 -26.67 4.83
N GLN A 154 2.87 -27.95 5.06
CA GLN A 154 1.98 -28.36 6.15
C GLN A 154 2.83 -28.74 7.38
N GLY A 155 2.33 -28.41 8.56
CA GLY A 155 3.03 -28.73 9.81
C GLY A 155 2.63 -27.82 10.97
N ARG A 156 3.28 -28.02 12.11
CA ARG A 156 3.06 -27.18 13.29
C ARG A 156 3.67 -25.79 13.05
N ILE A 157 2.90 -24.75 13.29
CA ILE A 157 3.39 -23.36 13.30
C ILE A 157 4.28 -23.21 14.53
N SER A 158 5.60 -23.08 14.32
CA SER A 158 6.61 -22.97 15.39
C SER A 158 6.91 -21.52 15.78
N GLY A 159 6.49 -20.54 14.98
CA GLY A 159 6.63 -19.12 15.26
C GLY A 159 5.74 -18.29 14.36
N VAL A 160 5.37 -17.11 14.83
CA VAL A 160 4.62 -16.11 14.05
C VAL A 160 5.46 -14.86 13.89
N TYR A 161 5.13 -14.04 12.91
CA TYR A 161 5.86 -12.78 12.69
C TYR A 161 5.90 -11.94 13.97
N GLY A 162 7.09 -11.41 14.27
CA GLY A 162 7.35 -10.54 15.42
C GLY A 162 7.66 -11.27 16.73
N SER A 163 7.36 -12.58 16.87
CA SER A 163 7.79 -13.34 18.03
C SER A 163 9.32 -13.42 18.09
N GLN A 164 9.87 -13.40 19.31
CA GLN A 164 11.31 -13.44 19.56
C GLN A 164 11.68 -14.58 20.47
N ARG A 165 12.90 -15.10 20.27
CA ARG A 165 13.58 -15.95 21.25
C ARG A 165 14.81 -15.21 21.78
N VAL A 166 14.88 -15.10 23.09
CA VAL A 166 16.05 -14.59 23.80
C VAL A 166 16.84 -15.82 24.27
N LEU A 167 18.09 -15.89 23.87
CA LEU A 167 18.96 -17.03 24.12
C LEU A 167 20.02 -16.63 25.16
N ASP A 168 20.07 -17.36 26.28
CA ASP A 168 21.08 -17.22 27.37
C ASP A 168 21.28 -15.77 27.85
N GLY A 169 20.20 -15.04 28.06
CA GLY A 169 20.26 -13.68 28.58
C GLY A 169 19.38 -12.72 27.87
#